data_b88cb1ce557b0c98b6b871278d5115ef
#
_entry.id   b88cb1ce557b0c98b6b871278d5115ef
#
_cell.length_a   1.000
_cell.length_b   1.000
_cell.length_c   1.000
_cell.angle_alpha   90.00
_cell.angle_beta   90.00
_cell.angle_gamma   90.00
#
_symmetry.space_group_name_H-M   'P 1'
#
loop_
_entity.id
_entity.type
_entity.pdbx_description
1 polymer ?
#
loop_
_entity_poly.entity_id
_entity_poly.type
_entity_poly.pdbx_seq_one_letter_code
_entity_poly.pdbx_strand_id
1 'polypeptide(L)'
;MAKILGRRALVIGAGIGGLTAARVLADHFEHVLILERDALPVEPEDRPSIPQGRHVHGLLRGGQNALEELLPGFEHDLAAGGAVPVRSGLDVRVERPGFDPFPQRDLGITSYAMSRPLLELTVRRLVQAYGNVEIRAGCRVQALEASGAAVTGIRCAGGDGTAESLTADLVVDASGRGTLTLDVLKSMGATLPGETAIGVDLTYATAVYDIPDDASRDWLGLFHFPSARGSGRGALMLPLEGNKWIVTAGARHDEQAPADEAAFLAFAKQLRTPTLHNAIQHAKPHGRILRYGFPESLFRHYERLPDFPRGLLLIGDAICRFNPVHGQGMSVAAMEAAALRRVLAQRATERDPLDGLAPAFFTEAAAIIETPWAMAAIPDFLHPKTRGERPPNFAQTIRFGLALTKLAARDPAVHKLTSEVAHLLKPRSVYLDPELVQRVTAQTNE
;
A
#
# COMPACT_ATOMS: atom_id res chain seq x y z
N MET A 1 10.02 -20.88 -21.66
CA MET A 1 10.83 -19.77 -21.13
C MET A 1 10.24 -18.48 -21.65
N ALA A 2 10.17 -17.44 -20.82
CA ALA A 2 9.77 -16.11 -21.29
C ALA A 2 10.79 -15.58 -22.30
N LYS A 3 10.34 -14.73 -23.25
CA LYS A 3 11.23 -14.14 -24.26
C LYS A 3 12.03 -13.01 -23.62
N ILE A 4 13.34 -12.98 -23.85
CA ILE A 4 14.20 -11.86 -23.48
C ILE A 4 13.87 -10.65 -24.37
N LEU A 5 13.55 -9.51 -23.75
CA LEU A 5 13.12 -8.27 -24.41
C LEU A 5 14.21 -7.21 -24.42
N GLY A 6 15.22 -7.33 -23.57
CA GLY A 6 16.34 -6.41 -23.48
C GLY A 6 17.51 -7.01 -22.69
N ARG A 7 18.65 -6.34 -22.76
CA ARG A 7 19.87 -6.77 -22.05
C ARG A 7 19.82 -6.36 -20.57
N ARG A 8 19.46 -5.09 -20.30
CA ARG A 8 19.51 -4.54 -18.95
C ARG A 8 18.24 -3.78 -18.59
N ALA A 9 17.67 -4.11 -17.44
CA ALA A 9 16.68 -3.26 -16.76
C ALA A 9 17.27 -2.68 -15.47
N LEU A 10 17.00 -1.42 -15.18
CA LEU A 10 17.33 -0.72 -13.94
C LEU A 10 16.06 -0.46 -13.15
N VAL A 11 16.08 -0.75 -11.86
CA VAL A 11 14.97 -0.48 -10.94
C VAL A 11 15.45 0.45 -9.83
N ILE A 12 14.77 1.58 -9.65
CA ILE A 12 15.11 2.60 -8.65
C ILE A 12 14.31 2.38 -7.39
N GLY A 13 14.96 1.91 -6.33
CA GLY A 13 14.38 1.62 -5.01
C GLY A 13 14.10 0.14 -4.79
N ALA A 14 14.46 -0.35 -3.60
CA ALA A 14 14.24 -1.72 -3.12
C ALA A 14 13.08 -1.82 -2.11
N GLY A 15 12.02 -1.02 -2.30
CA GLY A 15 10.73 -1.21 -1.65
C GLY A 15 9.91 -2.31 -2.34
N ILE A 16 8.70 -2.60 -1.83
CA ILE A 16 7.85 -3.69 -2.38
C ILE A 16 7.64 -3.51 -3.89
N GLY A 17 7.32 -2.30 -4.37
CA GLY A 17 7.12 -2.05 -5.80
C GLY A 17 8.36 -2.34 -6.64
N GLY A 18 9.56 -1.92 -6.19
CA GLY A 18 10.80 -2.17 -6.90
C GLY A 18 11.22 -3.63 -6.89
N LEU A 19 11.11 -4.30 -5.75
CA LEU A 19 11.42 -5.73 -5.63
C LEU A 19 10.50 -6.58 -6.51
N THR A 20 9.19 -6.30 -6.50
CA THR A 20 8.23 -7.06 -7.33
C THR A 20 8.38 -6.75 -8.82
N ALA A 21 8.67 -5.50 -9.19
CA ALA A 21 9.02 -5.15 -10.56
C ALA A 21 10.27 -5.89 -11.04
N ALA A 22 11.34 -5.90 -10.23
CA ALA A 22 12.57 -6.62 -10.55
C ALA A 22 12.34 -8.12 -10.75
N ARG A 23 11.49 -8.73 -9.90
CA ARG A 23 11.08 -10.14 -10.09
C ARG A 23 10.46 -10.36 -11.48
N VAL A 24 9.56 -9.49 -11.89
CA VAL A 24 8.89 -9.61 -13.20
C VAL A 24 9.90 -9.41 -14.34
N LEU A 25 10.76 -8.40 -14.22
CA LEU A 25 11.77 -8.09 -15.22
C LEU A 25 12.81 -9.19 -15.37
N ALA A 26 13.09 -9.96 -14.32
CA ALA A 26 14.02 -11.10 -14.37
C ALA A 26 13.63 -12.16 -15.39
N ASP A 27 12.36 -12.30 -15.74
CA ASP A 27 11.88 -13.21 -16.78
C ASP A 27 12.14 -12.68 -18.21
N HIS A 28 12.42 -11.36 -18.36
CA HIS A 28 12.42 -10.68 -19.65
C HIS A 28 13.73 -9.93 -19.97
N PHE A 29 14.66 -9.83 -19.04
CA PHE A 29 15.93 -9.16 -19.24
C PHE A 29 17.10 -10.06 -18.86
N GLU A 30 18.23 -9.94 -19.60
CA GLU A 30 19.43 -10.70 -19.27
C GLU A 30 19.98 -10.33 -17.90
N HIS A 31 19.83 -9.05 -17.50
CA HIS A 31 20.30 -8.52 -16.23
C HIS A 31 19.33 -7.48 -15.67
N VAL A 32 18.96 -7.60 -14.39
CA VAL A 32 18.15 -6.63 -13.65
C VAL A 32 18.96 -6.10 -12.48
N LEU A 33 19.16 -4.78 -12.42
CA LEU A 33 19.89 -4.14 -11.34
C LEU A 33 18.96 -3.23 -10.55
N ILE A 34 18.79 -3.51 -9.26
CA ILE A 34 18.06 -2.66 -8.31
C ILE A 34 19.06 -1.73 -7.63
N LEU A 35 18.78 -0.43 -7.66
CA LEU A 35 19.57 0.62 -7.03
C LEU A 35 18.85 1.15 -5.80
N GLU A 36 19.41 0.94 -4.61
CA GLU A 36 18.82 1.36 -3.35
C GLU A 36 19.76 2.31 -2.60
N ARG A 37 19.24 3.45 -2.16
CA ARG A 37 20.03 4.47 -1.45
C ARG A 37 20.42 4.09 -0.03
N ASP A 38 19.61 3.24 0.64
CA ASP A 38 19.90 2.75 1.99
C ASP A 38 20.85 1.55 1.96
N ALA A 39 21.56 1.34 3.05
CA ALA A 39 22.08 0.03 3.38
C ALA A 39 20.89 -0.92 3.62
N LEU A 40 20.99 -2.14 3.14
CA LEU A 40 19.95 -3.14 3.29
C LEU A 40 20.31 -4.09 4.43
N PRO A 41 19.56 -4.11 5.54
CA PRO A 41 19.84 -4.96 6.68
C PRO A 41 19.63 -6.44 6.33
N VAL A 42 20.42 -7.32 6.94
CA VAL A 42 20.34 -8.80 6.75
C VAL A 42 19.26 -9.43 7.66
N GLU A 43 18.84 -8.71 8.68
CA GLU A 43 17.76 -9.05 9.61
C GLU A 43 16.56 -8.12 9.43
N PRO A 44 15.38 -8.41 10.03
CA PRO A 44 14.19 -7.57 9.96
C PRO A 44 14.36 -6.25 10.75
N GLU A 45 15.02 -5.28 10.16
CA GLU A 45 15.32 -4.00 10.76
C GLU A 45 14.76 -2.84 9.94
N ASP A 46 14.44 -1.73 10.64
CA ASP A 46 13.95 -0.52 10.02
C ASP A 46 15.01 0.16 9.14
N ARG A 47 14.56 0.71 8.00
CA ARG A 47 15.41 1.48 7.10
C ARG A 47 15.18 2.98 7.25
N PRO A 48 16.24 3.80 7.23
CA PRO A 48 16.15 5.25 7.42
C PRO A 48 15.26 5.94 6.38
N SER A 49 15.28 5.49 5.12
CA SER A 49 14.51 6.11 4.04
C SER A 49 13.02 5.74 4.05
N ILE A 50 12.61 4.81 4.91
CA ILE A 50 11.22 4.35 5.06
C ILE A 50 10.73 4.62 6.49
N PRO A 51 10.64 5.89 6.93
CA PRO A 51 10.23 6.21 8.30
C PRO A 51 8.81 5.71 8.63
N GLN A 52 7.94 5.60 7.62
CA GLN A 52 6.61 5.03 7.78
C GLN A 52 6.65 3.52 8.07
N GLY A 53 7.72 2.80 7.78
CA GLY A 53 7.88 1.35 8.01
C GLY A 53 7.68 0.92 9.46
N ARG A 54 7.84 1.87 10.40
CA ARG A 54 7.72 1.66 11.85
C ARG A 54 6.30 1.73 12.39
N HIS A 55 5.31 1.87 11.53
CA HIS A 55 3.90 1.99 11.90
C HIS A 55 3.13 0.71 11.52
N VAL A 56 1.86 0.62 11.90
CA VAL A 56 1.01 -0.48 11.47
C VAL A 56 0.97 -0.52 9.94
N HIS A 57 1.30 -1.68 9.38
CA HIS A 57 1.19 -1.94 7.97
C HIS A 57 0.24 -3.12 7.73
N GLY A 58 -0.74 -2.91 6.86
CA GLY A 58 -1.57 -3.98 6.33
C GLY A 58 -1.05 -4.44 4.98
N LEU A 59 -1.05 -5.75 4.76
CA LEU A 59 -0.93 -6.33 3.43
C LEU A 59 -2.25 -7.03 3.13
N LEU A 60 -3.05 -6.43 2.25
CA LEU A 60 -4.36 -6.93 1.91
C LEU A 60 -4.26 -8.25 1.13
N ARG A 61 -5.27 -9.10 1.24
CA ARG A 61 -5.24 -10.45 0.65
C ARG A 61 -4.96 -10.44 -0.86
N GLY A 62 -5.49 -9.46 -1.61
CA GLY A 62 -5.19 -9.29 -3.03
C GLY A 62 -3.70 -9.05 -3.31
N GLY A 63 -3.04 -8.25 -2.45
CA GLY A 63 -1.59 -8.05 -2.53
C GLY A 63 -0.79 -9.30 -2.14
N GLN A 64 -1.25 -10.06 -1.13
CA GLN A 64 -0.61 -11.33 -0.75
C GLN A 64 -0.71 -12.34 -1.89
N ASN A 65 -1.89 -12.47 -2.52
CA ASN A 65 -2.06 -13.34 -3.68
C ASN A 65 -1.12 -12.95 -4.83
N ALA A 66 -0.95 -11.65 -5.09
CA ALA A 66 -0.04 -11.18 -6.12
C ALA A 66 1.43 -11.48 -5.78
N LEU A 67 1.83 -11.34 -4.50
CA LEU A 67 3.16 -11.72 -4.05
C LEU A 67 3.41 -13.23 -4.16
N GLU A 68 2.47 -14.07 -3.75
CA GLU A 68 2.58 -15.52 -3.87
C GLU A 68 2.65 -15.97 -5.35
N GLU A 69 1.88 -15.30 -6.23
CA GLU A 69 1.91 -15.55 -7.68
C GLU A 69 3.27 -15.17 -8.30
N LEU A 70 3.86 -14.07 -7.87
CA LEU A 70 5.16 -13.58 -8.38
C LEU A 70 6.35 -14.30 -7.75
N LEU A 71 6.23 -14.68 -6.51
CA LEU A 71 7.27 -15.28 -5.65
C LEU A 71 6.70 -16.50 -4.94
N PRO A 72 6.58 -17.64 -5.63
CA PRO A 72 6.05 -18.87 -5.04
C PRO A 72 6.78 -19.25 -3.74
N GLY A 73 6.03 -19.57 -2.69
CA GLY A 73 6.55 -19.83 -1.35
C GLY A 73 6.64 -18.59 -0.44
N PHE A 74 6.20 -17.42 -0.92
CA PHE A 74 6.20 -16.18 -0.13
C PHE A 74 5.41 -16.33 1.19
N GLU A 75 4.20 -16.90 1.15
CA GLU A 75 3.39 -17.08 2.36
C GLU A 75 4.04 -18.07 3.34
N HIS A 76 4.68 -19.11 2.83
CA HIS A 76 5.41 -20.07 3.64
C HIS A 76 6.58 -19.39 4.39
N ASP A 77 7.42 -18.66 3.66
CA ASP A 77 8.59 -17.99 4.23
C ASP A 77 8.19 -16.87 5.21
N LEU A 78 7.11 -16.15 4.88
CA LEU A 78 6.56 -15.12 5.76
C LEU A 78 6.07 -15.72 7.09
N ALA A 79 5.33 -16.84 7.03
CA ALA A 79 4.87 -17.56 8.21
C ALA A 79 6.05 -18.13 9.02
N ALA A 80 7.06 -18.70 8.35
CA ALA A 80 8.28 -19.19 8.99
C ALA A 80 9.06 -18.07 9.69
N GLY A 81 8.98 -16.83 9.17
CA GLY A 81 9.53 -15.62 9.81
C GLY A 81 8.75 -15.14 11.02
N GLY A 82 7.60 -15.76 11.34
CA GLY A 82 6.79 -15.46 12.51
C GLY A 82 5.58 -14.56 12.25
N ALA A 83 5.25 -14.28 10.98
CA ALA A 83 4.02 -13.55 10.66
C ALA A 83 2.78 -14.28 11.17
N VAL A 84 1.83 -13.53 11.72
CA VAL A 84 0.65 -14.07 12.41
C VAL A 84 -0.52 -14.17 11.43
N PRO A 85 -1.11 -15.36 11.20
CA PRO A 85 -2.30 -15.48 10.39
C PRO A 85 -3.50 -14.83 11.09
N VAL A 86 -4.27 -14.02 10.35
CA VAL A 86 -5.43 -13.27 10.83
C VAL A 86 -6.61 -13.53 9.90
N ARG A 87 -7.69 -14.11 10.41
CA ARG A 87 -8.94 -14.30 9.67
C ARG A 87 -9.73 -12.99 9.69
N SER A 88 -9.81 -12.36 8.53
CA SER A 88 -10.56 -11.12 8.37
C SER A 88 -12.03 -11.32 8.71
N GLY A 89 -12.58 -10.41 9.51
CA GLY A 89 -13.96 -10.49 9.98
C GLY A 89 -14.17 -11.34 11.23
N LEU A 90 -13.26 -12.27 11.57
CA LEU A 90 -13.35 -13.06 12.80
C LEU A 90 -12.32 -12.63 13.83
N ASP A 91 -11.04 -12.56 13.45
CA ASP A 91 -9.94 -12.28 14.37
C ASP A 91 -9.68 -10.77 14.55
N VAL A 92 -10.37 -9.92 13.78
CA VAL A 92 -10.27 -8.46 13.89
C VAL A 92 -11.57 -7.89 14.44
N ARG A 93 -11.47 -7.26 15.62
CA ARG A 93 -12.56 -6.48 16.19
C ARG A 93 -12.64 -5.13 15.47
N VAL A 94 -13.73 -4.88 14.78
CA VAL A 94 -13.95 -3.63 14.04
C VAL A 94 -14.96 -2.78 14.80
N GLU A 95 -14.56 -1.58 15.20
CA GLU A 95 -15.40 -0.59 15.86
C GLU A 95 -15.59 0.62 14.96
N ARG A 96 -16.83 0.89 14.59
CA ARG A 96 -17.21 2.02 13.74
C ARG A 96 -18.53 2.62 14.21
N PRO A 97 -18.80 3.92 13.94
CA PRO A 97 -20.02 4.56 14.39
C PRO A 97 -21.27 3.77 14.03
N GLY A 98 -22.10 3.46 15.04
CA GLY A 98 -23.28 2.63 14.92
C GLY A 98 -23.06 1.12 15.03
N PHE A 99 -21.79 0.68 15.09
CA PHE A 99 -21.40 -0.73 15.25
C PHE A 99 -20.13 -0.84 16.09
N ASP A 100 -20.29 -0.94 17.40
CA ASP A 100 -19.21 -1.00 18.37
C ASP A 100 -19.32 -2.25 19.29
N PRO A 101 -19.00 -3.47 18.78
CA PRO A 101 -18.30 -3.80 17.54
C PRO A 101 -19.21 -4.14 16.37
N PHE A 102 -18.64 -4.12 15.15
CA PHE A 102 -19.22 -4.75 13.97
C PHE A 102 -19.24 -6.28 14.16
N PRO A 103 -20.25 -7.01 13.64
CA PRO A 103 -20.35 -8.45 13.85
C PRO A 103 -19.12 -9.22 13.36
N GLN A 104 -18.55 -10.08 14.23
CA GLN A 104 -17.44 -10.96 13.89
C GLN A 104 -17.96 -12.24 13.24
N ARG A 105 -17.39 -12.60 12.08
CA ARG A 105 -17.73 -13.80 11.31
C ARG A 105 -16.52 -14.33 10.58
N ASP A 106 -16.41 -15.64 10.44
CA ASP A 106 -15.47 -16.23 9.51
C ASP A 106 -15.95 -16.01 8.07
N LEU A 107 -15.19 -15.25 7.31
CA LEU A 107 -15.50 -14.90 5.92
C LEU A 107 -14.70 -15.74 4.92
N GLY A 108 -13.84 -16.64 5.39
CA GLY A 108 -12.94 -17.44 4.57
C GLY A 108 -11.80 -16.61 3.95
N ILE A 109 -11.46 -15.46 4.55
CA ILE A 109 -10.37 -14.60 4.11
C ILE A 109 -9.33 -14.57 5.23
N THR A 110 -8.16 -15.14 4.99
CA THR A 110 -7.03 -15.10 5.90
C THR A 110 -5.91 -14.26 5.29
N SER A 111 -5.34 -13.35 6.07
CA SER A 111 -4.15 -12.57 5.72
C SER A 111 -3.11 -12.71 6.83
N TYR A 112 -1.87 -12.28 6.57
CA TYR A 112 -0.81 -12.26 7.58
C TYR A 112 -0.62 -10.86 8.12
N ALA A 113 -0.51 -10.73 9.44
CA ALA A 113 -0.03 -9.54 10.13
C ALA A 113 1.45 -9.73 10.47
N MET A 114 2.26 -8.71 10.20
CA MET A 114 3.71 -8.74 10.37
C MET A 114 4.27 -7.32 10.45
N SER A 115 5.50 -7.20 10.88
CA SER A 115 6.24 -5.95 10.73
C SER A 115 6.60 -5.68 9.26
N ARG A 116 6.74 -4.41 8.93
CA ARG A 116 7.20 -4.02 7.59
C ARG A 116 8.63 -4.52 7.29
N PRO A 117 9.59 -4.49 8.24
CA PRO A 117 10.90 -5.08 8.05
C PRO A 117 10.88 -6.57 7.70
N LEU A 118 10.06 -7.38 8.38
CA LEU A 118 9.92 -8.80 8.06
C LEU A 118 9.40 -9.02 6.64
N LEU A 119 8.35 -8.29 6.26
CA LEU A 119 7.79 -8.38 4.91
C LEU A 119 8.83 -8.03 3.83
N GLU A 120 9.55 -6.91 3.99
CA GLU A 120 10.57 -6.49 3.01
C GLU A 120 11.73 -7.48 2.93
N LEU A 121 12.19 -8.00 4.06
CA LEU A 121 13.27 -8.99 4.07
C LEU A 121 12.86 -10.27 3.37
N THR A 122 11.64 -10.77 3.62
CA THR A 122 11.10 -11.98 2.98
C THR A 122 11.05 -11.81 1.46
N VAL A 123 10.43 -10.72 0.98
CA VAL A 123 10.34 -10.44 -0.46
C VAL A 123 11.74 -10.27 -1.08
N ARG A 124 12.63 -9.56 -0.41
CA ARG A 124 13.99 -9.33 -0.91
C ARG A 124 14.81 -10.62 -1.03
N ARG A 125 14.74 -11.52 -0.04
CA ARG A 125 15.42 -12.82 -0.08
C ARG A 125 14.95 -13.66 -1.25
N LEU A 126 13.64 -13.70 -1.49
CA LEU A 126 13.06 -14.41 -2.63
C LEU A 126 13.48 -13.81 -3.97
N VAL A 127 13.55 -12.48 -4.08
CA VAL A 127 14.00 -11.79 -5.29
C VAL A 127 15.50 -12.02 -5.56
N GLN A 128 16.32 -12.01 -4.51
CA GLN A 128 17.77 -12.27 -4.62
C GLN A 128 18.11 -13.72 -5.05
N ALA A 129 17.18 -14.65 -4.93
CA ALA A 129 17.36 -16.02 -5.41
C ALA A 129 17.38 -16.14 -6.96
N TYR A 130 16.95 -15.09 -7.68
CA TYR A 130 17.03 -15.04 -9.14
C TYR A 130 18.43 -14.62 -9.58
N GLY A 131 19.14 -15.52 -10.27
CA GLY A 131 20.57 -15.36 -10.61
C GLY A 131 20.92 -14.18 -11.51
N ASN A 132 19.93 -13.58 -12.20
CA ASN A 132 20.09 -12.40 -13.05
C ASN A 132 19.59 -11.10 -12.38
N VAL A 133 19.28 -11.13 -11.07
CA VAL A 133 18.89 -9.94 -10.29
C VAL A 133 20.04 -9.57 -9.34
N GLU A 134 20.55 -8.37 -9.50
CA GLU A 134 21.53 -7.76 -8.60
C GLU A 134 20.87 -6.63 -7.78
N ILE A 135 21.19 -6.50 -6.49
CA ILE A 135 20.78 -5.37 -5.67
C ILE A 135 22.05 -4.61 -5.22
N ARG A 136 22.15 -3.35 -5.63
CA ARG A 136 23.22 -2.44 -5.21
C ARG A 136 22.69 -1.47 -4.17
N ALA A 137 22.99 -1.75 -2.91
CA ALA A 137 22.68 -0.90 -1.77
C ALA A 137 23.69 0.25 -1.65
N GLY A 138 23.29 1.34 -0.94
CA GLY A 138 24.12 2.53 -0.76
C GLY A 138 24.31 3.34 -2.04
N CYS A 139 23.48 3.12 -3.07
CA CYS A 139 23.57 3.80 -4.36
C CYS A 139 22.36 4.71 -4.58
N ARG A 140 22.60 6.02 -4.61
CA ARG A 140 21.56 7.03 -4.82
C ARG A 140 21.47 7.44 -6.29
N VAL A 141 20.36 7.15 -6.92
CA VAL A 141 20.05 7.69 -8.25
C VAL A 141 19.76 9.20 -8.12
N GLN A 142 20.45 9.99 -8.95
CA GLN A 142 20.41 11.45 -8.94
C GLN A 142 19.58 12.00 -10.09
N ALA A 143 19.62 11.35 -11.27
CA ALA A 143 18.90 11.75 -12.45
C ALA A 143 18.62 10.57 -13.37
N LEU A 144 17.57 10.69 -14.18
CA LEU A 144 17.34 9.87 -15.36
C LEU A 144 18.08 10.50 -16.54
N GLU A 145 18.68 9.69 -17.40
CA GLU A 145 19.37 10.15 -18.61
C GLU A 145 18.51 9.84 -19.83
N ALA A 146 18.32 10.86 -20.66
CA ALA A 146 17.48 10.79 -21.85
C ALA A 146 18.27 11.10 -23.12
N SER A 147 17.90 10.47 -24.23
CA SER A 147 18.39 10.76 -25.57
C SER A 147 17.22 10.77 -26.55
N GLY A 148 16.97 11.91 -27.19
CA GLY A 148 15.77 12.10 -27.98
C GLY A 148 14.49 11.94 -27.16
N ALA A 149 13.58 11.09 -27.61
CA ALA A 149 12.30 10.78 -26.95
C ALA A 149 12.38 9.57 -26.00
N ALA A 150 13.57 9.09 -25.65
CA ALA A 150 13.74 7.90 -24.82
C ALA A 150 14.59 8.17 -23.58
N VAL A 151 14.25 7.51 -22.48
CA VAL A 151 15.14 7.35 -21.32
C VAL A 151 16.05 6.17 -21.60
N THR A 152 17.37 6.39 -21.50
CA THR A 152 18.40 5.42 -21.90
C THR A 152 19.26 4.97 -20.73
N GLY A 153 19.03 5.50 -19.54
CA GLY A 153 19.83 5.17 -18.37
C GLY A 153 19.57 6.09 -17.17
N ILE A 154 20.50 6.00 -16.22
CA ILE A 154 20.47 6.83 -15.00
C ILE A 154 21.87 7.35 -14.68
N ARG A 155 21.94 8.43 -13.92
CA ARG A 155 23.13 8.85 -13.19
C ARG A 155 22.94 8.60 -11.70
N CYS A 156 23.88 7.90 -11.09
CA CYS A 156 23.84 7.60 -9.66
C CYS A 156 25.18 7.90 -8.99
N ALA A 157 25.17 7.93 -7.67
CA ALA A 157 26.36 8.04 -6.85
C ALA A 157 26.40 6.90 -5.82
N GLY A 158 27.54 6.24 -5.72
CA GLY A 158 27.83 5.27 -4.67
C GLY A 158 28.01 5.93 -3.31
N GLY A 159 28.15 5.12 -2.26
CA GLY A 159 28.38 5.58 -0.89
C GLY A 159 29.69 6.37 -0.69
N ASP A 160 30.66 6.21 -1.58
CA ASP A 160 31.92 6.96 -1.64
C ASP A 160 31.78 8.31 -2.38
N GLY A 161 30.60 8.64 -2.88
CA GLY A 161 30.33 9.85 -3.65
C GLY A 161 30.72 9.78 -5.12
N THR A 162 31.30 8.67 -5.60
CA THR A 162 31.66 8.49 -7.00
C THR A 162 30.39 8.44 -7.86
N ALA A 163 30.28 9.36 -8.80
CA ALA A 163 29.17 9.40 -9.75
C ALA A 163 29.46 8.49 -10.94
N GLU A 164 28.46 7.73 -11.38
CA GLU A 164 28.51 6.90 -12.57
C GLU A 164 27.22 7.01 -13.38
N SER A 165 27.31 6.80 -14.70
CA SER A 165 26.18 6.66 -15.59
C SER A 165 26.00 5.20 -15.97
N LEU A 166 24.76 4.68 -15.84
CA LEU A 166 24.39 3.32 -16.19
C LEU A 166 23.35 3.35 -17.31
N THR A 167 23.66 2.70 -18.43
CA THR A 167 22.72 2.56 -19.55
C THR A 167 21.78 1.39 -19.35
N ALA A 168 20.54 1.49 -19.86
CA ALA A 168 19.52 0.44 -19.80
C ALA A 168 18.57 0.49 -20.97
N ASP A 169 17.94 -0.64 -21.27
CA ASP A 169 16.82 -0.74 -22.22
C ASP A 169 15.50 -0.31 -21.56
N LEU A 170 15.40 -0.47 -20.22
CA LEU A 170 14.26 -0.07 -19.42
C LEU A 170 14.70 0.41 -18.03
N VAL A 171 14.18 1.55 -17.61
CA VAL A 171 14.29 2.08 -16.25
C VAL A 171 12.92 2.05 -15.58
N VAL A 172 12.81 1.48 -14.37
CA VAL A 172 11.60 1.49 -13.56
C VAL A 172 11.80 2.39 -12.35
N ASP A 173 11.04 3.49 -12.28
CA ASP A 173 11.02 4.39 -11.13
C ASP A 173 10.06 3.86 -10.05
N ALA A 174 10.62 3.13 -9.08
CA ALA A 174 9.96 2.68 -7.85
C ALA A 174 10.44 3.47 -6.62
N SER A 175 10.91 4.71 -6.81
CA SER A 175 11.48 5.58 -5.76
C SER A 175 10.43 6.11 -4.76
N GLY A 176 9.16 5.87 -5.00
CA GLY A 176 8.01 6.26 -4.18
C GLY A 176 7.55 7.69 -4.40
N ARG A 177 8.42 8.65 -4.70
CA ARG A 177 8.01 10.04 -4.95
C ARG A 177 7.84 10.37 -6.43
N GLY A 178 8.49 9.62 -7.32
CA GLY A 178 8.45 9.85 -8.76
C GLY A 178 9.06 11.19 -9.22
N THR A 179 9.85 11.85 -8.37
CA THR A 179 10.44 13.16 -8.69
C THR A 179 11.44 13.07 -9.84
N LEU A 180 12.21 11.99 -9.92
CA LEU A 180 13.17 11.76 -11.01
C LEU A 180 12.46 11.71 -12.36
N THR A 181 11.31 11.03 -12.41
CA THR A 181 10.48 10.98 -13.61
C THR A 181 9.91 12.34 -13.97
N LEU A 182 9.38 13.10 -13.01
CA LEU A 182 8.85 14.45 -13.29
C LEU A 182 9.96 15.38 -13.79
N ASP A 183 11.18 15.28 -13.25
CA ASP A 183 12.32 16.11 -13.65
C ASP A 183 12.79 15.78 -15.08
N VAL A 184 12.88 14.49 -15.45
CA VAL A 184 13.25 14.11 -16.82
C VAL A 184 12.15 14.50 -17.82
N LEU A 185 10.86 14.32 -17.52
CA LEU A 185 9.77 14.78 -18.38
C LEU A 185 9.86 16.29 -18.64
N LYS A 186 10.08 17.11 -17.60
CA LYS A 186 10.30 18.56 -17.74
C LYS A 186 11.50 18.86 -18.63
N SER A 187 12.62 18.19 -18.43
CA SER A 187 13.85 18.42 -19.21
C SER A 187 13.68 18.06 -20.69
N MET A 188 12.82 17.09 -20.99
CA MET A 188 12.47 16.69 -22.36
C MET A 188 11.39 17.58 -23.00
N GLY A 189 10.79 18.52 -22.24
CA GLY A 189 9.63 19.30 -22.70
C GLY A 189 8.36 18.46 -22.87
N ALA A 190 8.29 17.29 -22.24
CA ALA A 190 7.14 16.40 -22.32
C ALA A 190 5.99 16.88 -21.42
N THR A 191 4.77 16.43 -21.73
CA THR A 191 3.60 16.71 -20.90
C THR A 191 3.71 16.05 -19.53
N LEU A 192 3.42 16.80 -18.47
CA LEU A 192 3.37 16.27 -17.12
C LEU A 192 2.00 15.64 -16.83
N PRO A 193 1.91 14.59 -15.99
CA PRO A 193 0.64 14.00 -15.59
C PRO A 193 -0.20 15.01 -14.81
N GLY A 194 -1.51 15.00 -15.05
CA GLY A 194 -2.46 15.65 -14.16
C GLY A 194 -2.45 14.97 -12.79
N GLU A 195 -2.73 15.72 -11.74
CA GLU A 195 -2.72 15.20 -10.36
C GLU A 195 -4.09 15.36 -9.72
N THR A 196 -4.53 14.32 -8.99
CA THR A 196 -5.64 14.40 -8.04
C THR A 196 -5.09 14.27 -6.63
N ALA A 197 -5.27 15.32 -5.82
CA ALA A 197 -4.79 15.37 -4.45
C ALA A 197 -5.96 15.44 -3.45
N ILE A 198 -5.83 14.71 -2.32
CA ILE A 198 -6.79 14.72 -1.21
C ILE A 198 -6.02 15.05 0.07
N GLY A 199 -6.18 16.27 0.56
CA GLY A 199 -5.51 16.75 1.77
C GLY A 199 -6.20 16.26 3.03
N VAL A 200 -5.54 15.38 3.78
CA VAL A 200 -6.09 14.72 4.98
C VAL A 200 -5.43 15.18 6.28
N ASP A 201 -4.27 15.85 6.20
CA ASP A 201 -3.47 16.32 7.33
C ASP A 201 -3.44 15.30 8.49
N LEU A 202 -3.14 14.07 8.14
CA LEU A 202 -3.09 12.96 9.09
C LEU A 202 -1.77 13.01 9.87
N THR A 203 -1.86 12.93 11.20
CA THR A 203 -0.74 12.60 12.07
C THR A 203 -1.03 11.29 12.78
N TYR A 204 -0.02 10.47 12.96
CA TYR A 204 -0.17 9.24 13.73
C TYR A 204 1.09 8.91 14.54
N ALA A 205 0.84 8.22 15.64
CA ALA A 205 1.84 7.76 16.57
C ALA A 205 1.72 6.25 16.74
N THR A 206 2.84 5.57 16.85
CA THR A 206 2.86 4.11 17.00
C THR A 206 3.68 3.70 18.20
N ALA A 207 3.14 2.75 18.94
CA ALA A 207 3.76 2.04 20.04
C ALA A 207 3.70 0.53 19.79
N VAL A 208 4.67 -0.19 20.33
CA VAL A 208 4.70 -1.66 20.35
C VAL A 208 4.55 -2.11 21.80
N TYR A 209 3.77 -3.15 22.04
CA TYR A 209 3.54 -3.72 23.36
C TYR A 209 3.71 -5.24 23.35
N ASP A 210 4.17 -5.83 24.46
CA ASP A 210 4.04 -7.27 24.68
C ASP A 210 2.55 -7.61 24.84
N ILE A 211 2.11 -8.73 24.27
CA ILE A 211 0.74 -9.21 24.47
C ILE A 211 0.67 -9.82 25.86
N PRO A 212 -0.17 -9.29 26.79
CA PRO A 212 -0.34 -9.87 28.12
C PRO A 212 -0.85 -11.31 28.07
N ASP A 213 -0.44 -12.14 29.03
CA ASP A 213 -0.88 -13.54 29.09
C ASP A 213 -2.40 -13.67 29.30
N ASP A 214 -3.01 -12.72 30.00
CA ASP A 214 -4.44 -12.59 30.26
C ASP A 214 -5.21 -11.80 29.20
N ALA A 215 -4.57 -11.42 28.09
CA ALA A 215 -5.23 -10.71 27.00
C ALA A 215 -6.41 -11.52 26.46
N SER A 216 -7.51 -10.82 26.12
CA SER A 216 -8.66 -11.46 25.46
C SER A 216 -8.20 -12.18 24.18
N ARG A 217 -8.75 -13.37 23.96
CA ARG A 217 -8.50 -14.20 22.77
C ARG A 217 -9.65 -14.17 21.78
N ASP A 218 -10.68 -13.34 22.02
CA ASP A 218 -11.84 -13.20 21.14
C ASP A 218 -11.50 -12.46 19.85
N TRP A 219 -10.34 -11.79 19.83
CA TRP A 219 -9.79 -11.09 18.68
C TRP A 219 -8.25 -10.96 18.82
N LEU A 220 -7.57 -10.86 17.68
CA LEU A 220 -6.12 -10.64 17.58
C LEU A 220 -5.78 -9.20 17.25
N GLY A 221 -6.66 -8.51 16.52
CA GLY A 221 -6.49 -7.13 16.09
C GLY A 221 -7.72 -6.26 16.36
N LEU A 222 -7.52 -4.94 16.39
CA LEU A 222 -8.57 -3.94 16.60
C LEU A 222 -8.46 -2.83 15.55
N PHE A 223 -9.57 -2.52 14.88
CA PHE A 223 -9.72 -1.34 14.03
C PHE A 223 -10.80 -0.44 14.62
N HIS A 224 -10.39 0.70 15.16
CA HIS A 224 -11.29 1.72 15.68
C HIS A 224 -11.36 2.89 14.69
N PHE A 225 -12.46 2.99 13.94
CA PHE A 225 -12.66 4.04 12.96
C PHE A 225 -13.21 5.32 13.59
N PRO A 226 -12.74 6.50 13.12
CA PRO A 226 -13.23 7.80 13.60
C PRO A 226 -14.70 8.02 13.27
N SER A 227 -15.34 8.95 13.98
CA SER A 227 -16.69 9.40 13.67
C SER A 227 -16.65 10.49 12.59
N ALA A 228 -17.51 10.37 11.57
CA ALA A 228 -17.59 11.37 10.49
C ALA A 228 -17.95 12.79 10.96
N ARG A 229 -18.67 12.92 12.08
CA ARG A 229 -19.16 14.21 12.65
C ARG A 229 -18.56 14.51 14.02
N GLY A 230 -17.62 13.72 14.48
CA GLY A 230 -16.99 13.86 15.80
C GLY A 230 -15.49 14.04 15.70
N SER A 231 -14.76 13.45 16.65
CA SER A 231 -13.31 13.43 16.66
C SER A 231 -12.75 12.69 15.43
N GLY A 232 -11.71 13.24 14.81
CA GLY A 232 -10.95 12.62 13.76
C GLY A 232 -10.00 11.51 14.24
N ARG A 233 -10.12 11.09 15.50
CA ARG A 233 -9.26 10.10 16.16
C ARG A 233 -9.66 8.68 15.81
N GLY A 234 -8.69 7.89 15.42
CA GLY A 234 -8.84 6.46 15.17
C GLY A 234 -7.63 5.70 15.69
N ALA A 235 -7.74 4.38 15.72
CA ALA A 235 -6.64 3.52 16.11
C ALA A 235 -6.69 2.18 15.38
N LEU A 236 -5.52 1.63 15.11
CA LEU A 236 -5.31 0.31 14.54
C LEU A 236 -4.37 -0.46 15.45
N MET A 237 -4.70 -1.70 15.76
CA MET A 237 -3.85 -2.64 16.47
C MET A 237 -3.81 -3.96 15.74
N LEU A 238 -2.61 -4.47 15.48
CA LEU A 238 -2.39 -5.77 14.86
C LEU A 238 -1.34 -6.56 15.64
N PRO A 239 -1.39 -7.90 15.60
CA PRO A 239 -0.32 -8.71 16.13
C PRO A 239 0.93 -8.59 15.26
N LEU A 240 2.09 -8.79 15.87
CA LEU A 240 3.39 -8.92 15.22
C LEU A 240 4.05 -10.23 15.61
N GLU A 241 5.09 -10.58 14.87
CA GLU A 241 6.05 -11.60 15.30
C GLU A 241 6.58 -11.34 16.70
N GLY A 242 6.90 -12.41 17.44
CA GLY A 242 7.43 -12.33 18.80
C GLY A 242 6.40 -12.00 19.89
N ASN A 243 5.13 -12.37 19.68
CA ASN A 243 4.01 -12.19 20.62
C ASN A 243 3.81 -10.72 21.05
N LYS A 244 3.78 -9.82 20.08
CA LYS A 244 3.63 -8.37 20.30
C LYS A 244 2.42 -7.81 19.58
N TRP A 245 1.94 -6.67 20.06
CA TRP A 245 1.04 -5.80 19.33
C TRP A 245 1.77 -4.57 18.82
N ILE A 246 1.51 -4.20 17.58
CA ILE A 246 1.79 -2.86 17.06
C ILE A 246 0.50 -2.06 17.07
N VAL A 247 0.53 -0.88 17.69
CA VAL A 247 -0.65 -0.02 17.87
C VAL A 247 -0.37 1.35 17.27
N THR A 248 -1.19 1.77 16.33
CA THR A 248 -1.11 3.12 15.75
C THR A 248 -2.35 3.93 16.12
N ALA A 249 -2.13 5.06 16.80
CA ALA A 249 -3.12 6.08 17.11
C ALA A 249 -3.04 7.20 16.09
N GLY A 250 -4.12 7.47 15.36
CA GLY A 250 -4.19 8.47 14.30
C GLY A 250 -5.13 9.62 14.63
N ALA A 251 -4.76 10.84 14.23
CA ALA A 251 -5.57 12.04 14.35
C ALA A 251 -5.45 12.88 13.08
N ARG A 252 -6.48 13.67 12.76
CA ARG A 252 -6.55 14.45 11.52
C ARG A 252 -6.75 15.94 11.82
N HIS A 253 -6.17 16.78 10.96
CA HIS A 253 -6.32 18.23 10.96
C HIS A 253 -5.88 18.88 12.29
N ASP A 254 -6.80 19.47 13.05
CA ASP A 254 -6.47 20.18 14.30
C ASP A 254 -6.16 19.27 15.48
N GLU A 255 -6.48 17.98 15.37
CA GLU A 255 -6.15 17.00 16.39
C GLU A 255 -4.75 16.46 16.18
N GLN A 256 -4.07 16.10 17.27
CA GLN A 256 -2.70 15.63 17.22
C GLN A 256 -2.59 14.20 17.73
N ALA A 257 -1.73 13.41 17.05
CA ALA A 257 -1.33 12.12 17.54
C ALA A 257 -0.48 12.26 18.83
N PRO A 258 -0.56 11.29 19.76
CA PRO A 258 0.15 11.34 21.04
C PRO A 258 1.68 11.42 20.86
N ALA A 259 2.36 12.13 21.78
CA ALA A 259 3.80 12.36 21.72
C ALA A 259 4.61 11.39 22.59
N ASP A 260 4.00 10.88 23.66
CA ASP A 260 4.62 10.02 24.66
C ASP A 260 3.63 8.96 25.16
N GLU A 261 4.07 8.09 26.06
CA GLU A 261 3.28 6.96 26.58
C GLU A 261 2.04 7.42 27.38
N ALA A 262 2.19 8.43 28.23
CA ALA A 262 1.08 8.95 29.01
C ALA A 262 0.00 9.57 28.11
N ALA A 263 0.43 10.33 27.09
CA ALA A 263 -0.45 10.90 26.07
C ALA A 263 -1.10 9.79 25.22
N PHE A 264 -0.39 8.67 24.96
CA PHE A 264 -0.92 7.55 24.18
C PHE A 264 -2.05 6.84 24.94
N LEU A 265 -1.86 6.56 26.24
CA LEU A 265 -2.90 5.99 27.10
C LEU A 265 -4.09 6.96 27.24
N ALA A 266 -3.83 8.25 27.42
CA ALA A 266 -4.89 9.26 27.49
C ALA A 266 -5.68 9.35 26.17
N PHE A 267 -4.99 9.25 25.02
CA PHE A 267 -5.63 9.18 23.71
C PHE A 267 -6.53 7.95 23.57
N ALA A 268 -6.02 6.76 23.94
CA ALA A 268 -6.77 5.51 23.90
C ALA A 268 -8.03 5.57 24.79
N LYS A 269 -7.92 6.20 25.99
CA LYS A 269 -9.05 6.40 26.91
C LYS A 269 -10.13 7.33 26.35
N GLN A 270 -9.78 8.26 25.47
CA GLN A 270 -10.70 9.23 24.85
C GLN A 270 -11.35 8.70 23.56
N LEU A 271 -11.02 7.51 23.09
CA LEU A 271 -11.71 6.87 21.98
C LEU A 271 -13.17 6.57 22.36
N ARG A 272 -14.01 6.38 21.34
CA ARG A 272 -15.46 6.11 21.52
C ARG A 272 -15.73 4.86 22.37
N THR A 273 -14.85 3.87 22.29
CA THR A 273 -14.92 2.61 23.03
C THR A 273 -13.67 2.44 23.90
N PRO A 274 -13.76 1.79 25.04
CA PRO A 274 -12.63 1.57 25.96
C PRO A 274 -11.70 0.41 25.52
N THR A 275 -12.01 -0.29 24.42
CA THR A 275 -11.37 -1.55 24.03
C THR A 275 -9.85 -1.41 23.92
N LEU A 276 -9.37 -0.39 23.19
CA LEU A 276 -7.93 -0.17 23.04
C LEU A 276 -7.27 0.14 24.40
N HIS A 277 -7.86 1.08 25.16
CA HIS A 277 -7.32 1.45 26.46
C HIS A 277 -7.20 0.23 27.40
N ASN A 278 -8.26 -0.58 27.47
CA ASN A 278 -8.27 -1.76 28.32
C ASN A 278 -7.21 -2.80 27.89
N ALA A 279 -6.94 -2.91 26.60
CA ALA A 279 -5.92 -3.82 26.08
C ALA A 279 -4.48 -3.41 26.46
N ILE A 280 -4.19 -2.08 26.41
CA ILE A 280 -2.80 -1.62 26.51
C ILE A 280 -2.43 -1.00 27.88
N GLN A 281 -3.39 -0.66 28.75
CA GLN A 281 -3.10 0.05 30.00
C GLN A 281 -2.15 -0.64 30.95
N HIS A 282 -2.04 -1.98 30.88
CA HIS A 282 -1.12 -2.80 31.68
C HIS A 282 -0.12 -3.57 30.83
N ALA A 283 -0.17 -3.40 29.49
CA ALA A 283 0.76 -4.04 28.59
C ALA A 283 2.13 -3.36 28.65
N LYS A 284 3.20 -4.17 28.61
CA LYS A 284 4.57 -3.65 28.66
C LYS A 284 4.95 -3.01 27.32
N PRO A 285 5.29 -1.72 27.28
CA PRO A 285 5.72 -1.07 26.06
C PRO A 285 7.14 -1.47 25.65
N HIS A 286 7.40 -1.47 24.34
CA HIS A 286 8.72 -1.64 23.75
C HIS A 286 9.16 -0.38 22.99
N GLY A 287 10.33 0.12 23.33
CA GLY A 287 10.94 1.27 22.65
C GLY A 287 10.19 2.58 22.92
N ARG A 288 10.31 3.52 21.99
CA ARG A 288 9.72 4.86 22.08
C ARG A 288 8.51 4.99 21.16
N ILE A 289 7.63 5.93 21.47
CA ILE A 289 6.55 6.34 20.57
C ILE A 289 7.16 6.97 19.30
N LEU A 290 6.76 6.46 18.15
CA LEU A 290 7.19 6.94 16.84
C LEU A 290 6.06 7.71 16.18
N ARG A 291 6.36 8.89 15.64
CA ARG A 291 5.37 9.78 15.02
C ARG A 291 5.67 9.97 13.54
N TYR A 292 4.61 10.11 12.76
CA TYR A 292 4.69 10.41 11.33
C TYR A 292 3.53 11.32 10.91
N GLY A 293 3.80 12.16 9.91
CA GLY A 293 2.82 13.02 9.29
C GLY A 293 2.57 12.64 7.84
N PHE A 294 1.30 12.59 7.44
CA PHE A 294 0.88 12.33 6.07
C PHE A 294 -0.11 13.44 5.64
N PRO A 295 0.33 14.41 4.83
CA PRO A 295 -0.50 15.56 4.50
C PRO A 295 -1.61 15.24 3.51
N GLU A 296 -1.31 14.38 2.50
CA GLU A 296 -2.23 14.15 1.38
C GLU A 296 -2.01 12.84 0.64
N SER A 297 -3.09 12.27 0.11
CA SER A 297 -3.07 11.26 -0.92
C SER A 297 -2.87 11.93 -2.28
N LEU A 298 -2.15 11.27 -3.20
CA LEU A 298 -1.83 11.82 -4.51
C LEU A 298 -1.92 10.73 -5.58
N PHE A 299 -2.70 10.98 -6.63
CA PHE A 299 -2.78 10.14 -7.82
C PHE A 299 -2.34 10.93 -9.03
N ARG A 300 -1.29 10.48 -9.72
CA ARG A 300 -0.78 11.03 -10.97
C ARG A 300 -1.33 10.24 -12.13
N HIS A 301 -2.02 10.94 -13.02
CA HIS A 301 -2.75 10.34 -14.13
C HIS A 301 -1.85 10.12 -15.34
N TYR A 302 -0.87 9.21 -15.23
CA TYR A 302 0.02 8.82 -16.34
C TYR A 302 -0.74 8.14 -17.49
N GLU A 303 -1.86 7.47 -17.19
CA GLU A 303 -2.74 6.83 -18.17
C GLU A 303 -3.44 7.81 -19.12
N ARG A 304 -3.38 9.11 -18.81
CA ARG A 304 -3.99 10.18 -19.65
C ARG A 304 -2.98 10.93 -20.47
N LEU A 305 -1.71 10.59 -20.36
CA LEU A 305 -0.68 11.27 -21.14
C LEU A 305 -0.76 10.83 -22.61
N PRO A 306 -0.74 11.79 -23.57
CA PRO A 306 -0.73 11.46 -24.99
C PRO A 306 0.59 10.80 -25.42
N ASP A 307 1.69 11.21 -24.76
CA ASP A 307 3.03 10.75 -25.04
C ASP A 307 3.77 10.46 -23.74
N PHE A 308 4.51 9.37 -23.72
CA PHE A 308 5.38 9.01 -22.59
C PHE A 308 6.72 8.47 -23.13
N PRO A 309 7.87 8.84 -22.53
CA PRO A 309 9.17 8.42 -23.00
C PRO A 309 9.33 6.90 -23.06
N ARG A 310 9.85 6.39 -24.16
CA ARG A 310 10.29 5.01 -24.24
C ARG A 310 11.39 4.73 -23.23
N GLY A 311 11.49 3.49 -22.75
CA GLY A 311 12.54 3.08 -21.80
C GLY A 311 12.33 3.54 -20.36
N LEU A 312 11.15 4.11 -20.03
CA LEU A 312 10.79 4.50 -18.68
C LEU A 312 9.45 3.88 -18.26
N LEU A 313 9.36 3.44 -17.01
CA LEU A 313 8.14 2.96 -16.36
C LEU A 313 8.12 3.44 -14.90
N LEU A 314 6.94 3.56 -14.31
CA LEU A 314 6.76 3.84 -12.88
C LEU A 314 5.94 2.73 -12.23
N ILE A 315 6.09 2.55 -10.90
CA ILE A 315 5.28 1.61 -10.12
C ILE A 315 5.09 2.09 -8.68
N GLY A 316 3.97 1.73 -8.07
CA GLY A 316 3.67 1.99 -6.66
C GLY A 316 3.39 3.47 -6.36
N ASP A 317 3.93 3.97 -5.26
CA ASP A 317 3.70 5.34 -4.77
C ASP A 317 4.17 6.42 -5.76
N ALA A 318 5.00 6.08 -6.75
CA ALA A 318 5.38 6.99 -7.84
C ALA A 318 4.18 7.32 -8.76
N ILE A 319 3.21 6.40 -8.87
CA ILE A 319 1.94 6.59 -9.58
C ILE A 319 0.87 7.09 -8.61
N CYS A 320 0.61 6.33 -7.53
CA CYS A 320 -0.47 6.65 -6.61
C CYS A 320 -0.08 6.40 -5.16
N ARG A 321 -0.04 7.48 -4.37
CA ARG A 321 0.24 7.45 -2.94
C ARG A 321 -1.07 7.55 -2.15
N PHE A 322 -1.46 6.46 -1.51
CA PHE A 322 -2.69 6.36 -0.72
C PHE A 322 -2.52 6.84 0.72
N ASN A 323 -3.64 7.23 1.34
CA ASN A 323 -3.71 7.40 2.78
C ASN A 323 -3.33 6.09 3.49
N PRO A 324 -2.25 6.07 4.31
CA PRO A 324 -1.71 4.83 4.89
C PRO A 324 -2.66 4.11 5.84
N VAL A 325 -3.67 4.80 6.39
CA VAL A 325 -4.70 4.21 7.28
C VAL A 325 -5.45 3.04 6.61
N HIS A 326 -5.52 3.02 5.27
CA HIS A 326 -6.24 1.98 4.54
C HIS A 326 -5.36 0.76 4.18
N GLY A 327 -4.05 0.79 4.44
CA GLY A 327 -3.13 -0.33 4.23
C GLY A 327 -2.99 -0.82 2.77
N GLN A 328 -3.23 0.05 1.77
CA GLN A 328 -3.41 -0.36 0.37
C GLN A 328 -2.13 -0.33 -0.46
N GLY A 329 -1.20 0.61 -0.21
CA GLY A 329 -0.08 0.93 -1.11
C GLY A 329 0.78 -0.27 -1.52
N MET A 330 1.19 -1.11 -0.54
CA MET A 330 2.01 -2.28 -0.84
C MET A 330 1.27 -3.33 -1.67
N SER A 331 -0.02 -3.53 -1.36
CA SER A 331 -0.87 -4.49 -2.07
C SER A 331 -1.09 -4.04 -3.51
N VAL A 332 -1.33 -2.75 -3.73
CA VAL A 332 -1.47 -2.17 -5.07
C VAL A 332 -0.17 -2.32 -5.86
N ALA A 333 0.99 -1.99 -5.27
CA ALA A 333 2.28 -2.14 -5.94
C ALA A 333 2.58 -3.60 -6.35
N ALA A 334 2.22 -4.58 -5.52
CA ALA A 334 2.35 -6.00 -5.88
C ALA A 334 1.40 -6.40 -7.03
N MET A 335 0.15 -5.91 -7.00
CA MET A 335 -0.84 -6.15 -8.06
C MET A 335 -0.45 -5.46 -9.37
N GLU A 336 0.14 -4.26 -9.32
CA GLU A 336 0.72 -3.58 -10.47
C GLU A 336 1.86 -4.40 -11.09
N ALA A 337 2.75 -4.97 -10.27
CA ALA A 337 3.80 -5.85 -10.77
C ALA A 337 3.24 -7.12 -11.44
N ALA A 338 2.18 -7.72 -10.88
CA ALA A 338 1.49 -8.84 -11.54
C ALA A 338 0.83 -8.42 -12.88
N ALA A 339 0.31 -7.18 -12.96
CA ALA A 339 -0.18 -6.63 -14.23
C ALA A 339 0.97 -6.39 -15.21
N LEU A 340 2.11 -5.84 -14.76
CA LEU A 340 3.30 -5.66 -15.60
C LEU A 340 3.75 -7.00 -16.23
N ARG A 341 3.73 -8.10 -15.46
CA ARG A 341 4.03 -9.43 -15.99
C ARG A 341 3.11 -9.81 -17.14
N ARG A 342 1.80 -9.57 -17.02
CA ARG A 342 0.82 -9.84 -18.07
C ARG A 342 1.06 -8.97 -19.31
N VAL A 343 1.30 -7.68 -19.11
CA VAL A 343 1.56 -6.74 -20.22
C VAL A 343 2.84 -7.12 -20.98
N LEU A 344 3.93 -7.44 -20.28
CA LEU A 344 5.18 -7.87 -20.93
C LEU A 344 5.00 -9.19 -21.70
N ALA A 345 4.27 -10.15 -21.14
CA ALA A 345 3.98 -11.42 -21.81
C ALA A 345 3.16 -11.22 -23.10
N GLN A 346 2.15 -10.36 -23.09
CA GLN A 346 1.34 -10.03 -24.26
C GLN A 346 2.17 -9.35 -25.35
N ARG A 347 3.04 -8.41 -24.97
CA ARG A 347 3.87 -7.65 -25.90
C ARG A 347 5.10 -8.42 -26.39
N ALA A 348 5.46 -9.52 -25.76
CA ALA A 348 6.65 -10.30 -26.12
C ALA A 348 6.66 -10.80 -27.58
N THR A 349 5.50 -10.88 -28.25
CA THR A 349 5.40 -11.27 -29.67
C THR A 349 5.54 -10.09 -30.64
N GLU A 350 5.51 -8.85 -30.15
CA GLU A 350 5.65 -7.66 -30.98
C GLU A 350 7.07 -7.49 -31.52
N ARG A 351 7.22 -6.70 -32.59
CA ARG A 351 8.51 -6.40 -33.20
C ARG A 351 9.42 -5.61 -32.26
N ASP A 352 8.84 -4.64 -31.54
CA ASP A 352 9.49 -3.85 -30.48
C ASP A 352 8.62 -3.89 -29.22
N PRO A 353 8.81 -4.87 -28.34
CA PRO A 353 7.96 -5.06 -27.14
C PRO A 353 8.02 -3.93 -26.12
N LEU A 354 9.08 -3.11 -26.12
CA LEU A 354 9.26 -1.99 -25.20
C LEU A 354 8.66 -0.68 -25.73
N ASP A 355 8.35 -0.60 -27.02
CA ASP A 355 7.65 0.56 -27.58
C ASP A 355 6.18 0.53 -27.14
N GLY A 356 5.67 1.63 -26.55
CA GLY A 356 4.31 1.70 -26.00
C GLY A 356 4.07 0.83 -24.77
N LEU A 357 5.10 0.26 -24.14
CA LEU A 357 4.97 -0.53 -22.90
C LEU A 357 4.35 0.30 -21.77
N ALA A 358 4.84 1.51 -21.55
CA ALA A 358 4.40 2.35 -20.43
C ALA A 358 2.91 2.76 -20.55
N PRO A 359 2.38 3.27 -21.65
CA PRO A 359 0.95 3.52 -21.81
C PRO A 359 0.07 2.29 -21.58
N ALA A 360 0.47 1.13 -22.13
CA ALA A 360 -0.25 -0.12 -21.91
C ALA A 360 -0.29 -0.50 -20.41
N PHE A 361 0.84 -0.39 -19.74
CA PHE A 361 0.91 -0.68 -18.30
C PHE A 361 0.13 0.34 -17.46
N PHE A 362 0.20 1.65 -17.76
CA PHE A 362 -0.52 2.67 -17.00
C PHE A 362 -2.04 2.51 -17.09
N THR A 363 -2.55 2.00 -18.22
CA THR A 363 -3.97 1.65 -18.35
C THR A 363 -4.38 0.56 -17.36
N GLU A 364 -3.58 -0.51 -17.25
CA GLU A 364 -3.80 -1.59 -16.28
C GLU A 364 -3.64 -1.11 -14.84
N ALA A 365 -2.60 -0.31 -14.56
CA ALA A 365 -2.35 0.26 -13.24
C ALA A 365 -3.52 1.17 -12.79
N ALA A 366 -4.04 2.01 -13.66
CA ALA A 366 -5.17 2.88 -13.35
C ALA A 366 -6.44 2.07 -13.01
N ALA A 367 -6.69 0.96 -13.72
CA ALA A 367 -7.80 0.05 -13.41
C ALA A 367 -7.62 -0.63 -12.04
N ILE A 368 -6.39 -1.00 -11.65
CA ILE A 368 -6.10 -1.55 -10.33
C ILE A 368 -6.30 -0.47 -9.24
N ILE A 369 -5.88 0.77 -9.48
CA ILE A 369 -5.93 1.89 -8.55
C ILE A 369 -7.37 2.38 -8.30
N GLU A 370 -8.30 2.21 -9.24
CA GLU A 370 -9.69 2.73 -9.13
C GLU A 370 -10.36 2.34 -7.82
N THR A 371 -10.39 1.06 -7.50
CA THR A 371 -11.05 0.54 -6.29
C THR A 371 -10.38 1.04 -5.01
N PRO A 372 -9.07 0.86 -4.77
CA PRO A 372 -8.43 1.34 -3.55
C PRO A 372 -8.47 2.87 -3.42
N TRP A 373 -8.37 3.63 -4.52
CA TRP A 373 -8.51 5.08 -4.50
C TRP A 373 -9.88 5.50 -4.00
N ALA A 374 -10.96 4.95 -4.57
CA ALA A 374 -12.32 5.26 -4.14
C ALA A 374 -12.58 4.85 -2.69
N MET A 375 -12.02 3.72 -2.24
CA MET A 375 -12.16 3.24 -0.86
C MET A 375 -11.45 4.12 0.16
N ALA A 376 -10.36 4.79 -0.22
CA ALA A 376 -9.67 5.77 0.62
C ALA A 376 -10.35 7.15 0.53
N ALA A 377 -10.57 7.66 -0.67
CA ALA A 377 -11.09 9.01 -0.94
C ALA A 377 -12.46 9.27 -0.31
N ILE A 378 -13.40 8.33 -0.46
CA ILE A 378 -14.78 8.51 0.01
C ILE A 378 -14.84 8.69 1.52
N PRO A 379 -14.23 7.83 2.37
CA PRO A 379 -14.16 8.06 3.81
C PRO A 379 -13.38 9.31 4.21
N ASP A 380 -12.32 9.64 3.49
CA ASP A 380 -11.52 10.83 3.81
C ASP A 380 -12.33 12.11 3.65
N PHE A 381 -13.18 12.22 2.62
CA PHE A 381 -14.07 13.36 2.40
C PHE A 381 -15.25 13.48 3.38
N LEU A 382 -15.48 12.48 4.24
CA LEU A 382 -16.46 12.60 5.34
C LEU A 382 -16.04 13.66 6.36
N HIS A 383 -14.74 13.87 6.55
CA HIS A 383 -14.26 14.93 7.42
C HIS A 383 -14.41 16.31 6.73
N PRO A 384 -15.03 17.32 7.38
CA PRO A 384 -15.34 18.59 6.71
C PRO A 384 -14.11 19.39 6.27
N LYS A 385 -12.97 19.23 6.93
CA LYS A 385 -11.71 19.92 6.63
C LYS A 385 -10.86 19.24 5.56
N THR A 386 -11.26 18.06 5.08
CA THR A 386 -10.54 17.38 3.98
C THR A 386 -10.58 18.26 2.73
N ARG A 387 -9.40 18.53 2.16
CA ARG A 387 -9.20 19.34 0.96
C ARG A 387 -9.22 18.46 -0.28
N GLY A 388 -9.61 19.05 -1.41
CA GLY A 388 -9.69 18.38 -2.72
C GLY A 388 -11.11 18.42 -3.27
N GLU A 389 -11.25 17.93 -4.50
CA GLU A 389 -12.53 17.87 -5.19
C GLU A 389 -13.29 16.61 -4.79
N ARG A 390 -14.52 16.81 -4.26
CA ARG A 390 -15.41 15.70 -3.91
C ARG A 390 -15.93 15.02 -5.17
N PRO A 391 -15.97 13.67 -5.21
CA PRO A 391 -16.53 12.96 -6.35
C PRO A 391 -17.96 13.41 -6.67
N PRO A 392 -18.37 13.36 -7.94
CA PRO A 392 -19.77 13.55 -8.32
C PRO A 392 -20.67 12.63 -7.50
N ASN A 393 -21.86 13.11 -7.14
CA ASN A 393 -22.84 12.33 -6.34
C ASN A 393 -22.33 11.85 -4.97
N PHE A 394 -21.34 12.55 -4.36
CA PHE A 394 -20.73 12.18 -3.09
C PHE A 394 -21.77 11.86 -2.00
N ALA A 395 -22.80 12.69 -1.83
CA ALA A 395 -23.84 12.47 -0.82
C ALA A 395 -24.63 11.18 -1.05
N GLN A 396 -24.89 10.82 -2.31
CA GLN A 396 -25.56 9.56 -2.68
C GLN A 396 -24.64 8.36 -2.40
N THR A 397 -23.37 8.47 -2.76
CA THR A 397 -22.35 7.45 -2.49
C THR A 397 -22.22 7.16 -0.99
N ILE A 398 -22.24 8.20 -0.15
CA ILE A 398 -22.21 8.04 1.31
C ILE A 398 -23.46 7.34 1.82
N ARG A 399 -24.67 7.75 1.38
CA ARG A 399 -25.92 7.08 1.79
C ARG A 399 -25.91 5.60 1.42
N PHE A 400 -25.50 5.30 0.18
CA PHE A 400 -25.36 3.92 -0.27
C PHE A 400 -24.37 3.12 0.58
N GLY A 401 -23.17 3.68 0.86
CA GLY A 401 -22.16 3.04 1.70
C GLY A 401 -22.62 2.75 3.13
N LEU A 402 -23.37 3.67 3.73
CA LEU A 402 -23.96 3.47 5.06
C LEU A 402 -25.02 2.36 5.05
N ALA A 403 -25.90 2.35 4.05
CA ALA A 403 -26.91 1.31 3.88
C ALA A 403 -26.28 -0.06 3.61
N LEU A 404 -25.26 -0.11 2.75
CA LEU A 404 -24.46 -1.32 2.49
C LEU A 404 -23.81 -1.85 3.77
N THR A 405 -23.28 -0.95 4.61
CA THR A 405 -22.69 -1.34 5.91
C THR A 405 -23.75 -1.92 6.86
N LYS A 406 -24.95 -1.32 6.93
CA LYS A 406 -26.07 -1.87 7.72
C LYS A 406 -26.48 -3.26 7.22
N LEU A 407 -26.58 -3.43 5.90
CA LEU A 407 -26.90 -4.71 5.29
C LEU A 407 -25.83 -5.75 5.59
N ALA A 408 -24.55 -5.41 5.44
CA ALA A 408 -23.42 -6.31 5.75
C ALA A 408 -23.38 -6.73 7.23
N ALA A 409 -23.81 -5.87 8.16
CA ALA A 409 -23.92 -6.24 9.55
C ALA A 409 -24.93 -7.35 9.80
N ARG A 410 -26.01 -7.42 8.99
CA ARG A 410 -27.10 -8.40 9.13
C ARG A 410 -26.92 -9.62 8.24
N ASP A 411 -26.31 -9.46 7.07
CA ASP A 411 -26.17 -10.49 6.04
C ASP A 411 -24.72 -10.96 5.88
N PRO A 412 -24.40 -12.24 6.20
CA PRO A 412 -23.07 -12.79 6.05
C PRO A 412 -22.51 -12.77 4.62
N ALA A 413 -23.36 -12.95 3.59
CA ALA A 413 -22.92 -12.94 2.21
C ALA A 413 -22.50 -11.52 1.77
N VAL A 414 -23.27 -10.51 2.18
CA VAL A 414 -22.91 -9.10 1.92
C VAL A 414 -21.69 -8.70 2.73
N HIS A 415 -21.54 -9.17 3.98
CA HIS A 415 -20.34 -8.95 4.76
C HIS A 415 -19.11 -9.54 4.08
N LYS A 416 -19.20 -10.78 3.57
CA LYS A 416 -18.13 -11.40 2.78
C LYS A 416 -17.80 -10.57 1.53
N LEU A 417 -18.81 -10.18 0.75
CA LEU A 417 -18.62 -9.37 -0.46
C LEU A 417 -17.90 -8.04 -0.17
N THR A 418 -18.34 -7.32 0.87
CA THR A 418 -17.71 -6.06 1.25
C THR A 418 -16.26 -6.26 1.72
N SER A 419 -15.98 -7.36 2.39
CA SER A 419 -14.63 -7.73 2.83
C SER A 419 -13.74 -8.16 1.66
N GLU A 420 -14.28 -8.89 0.67
CA GLU A 420 -13.55 -9.22 -0.56
C GLU A 420 -13.12 -7.97 -1.32
N VAL A 421 -13.98 -6.95 -1.41
CA VAL A 421 -13.62 -5.66 -2.00
C VAL A 421 -12.58 -4.92 -1.14
N ALA A 422 -12.75 -4.93 0.19
CA ALA A 422 -11.80 -4.30 1.12
C ALA A 422 -10.41 -4.94 1.05
N HIS A 423 -10.33 -6.22 0.78
CA HIS A 423 -9.10 -6.97 0.58
C HIS A 423 -8.59 -6.97 -0.87
N LEU A 424 -9.18 -6.19 -1.76
CA LEU A 424 -8.83 -6.08 -3.19
C LEU A 424 -8.91 -7.43 -3.94
N LEU A 425 -9.79 -8.32 -3.50
CA LEU A 425 -10.10 -9.60 -4.17
C LEU A 425 -11.16 -9.43 -5.26
N LYS A 426 -11.97 -8.38 -5.15
CA LYS A 426 -13.00 -8.01 -6.13
C LYS A 426 -12.96 -6.50 -6.38
N PRO A 427 -13.27 -6.06 -7.60
CA PRO A 427 -13.40 -4.65 -7.90
C PRO A 427 -14.68 -4.09 -7.28
N ARG A 428 -14.67 -2.78 -7.00
CA ARG A 428 -15.82 -2.08 -6.42
C ARG A 428 -17.07 -2.09 -7.33
N SER A 429 -16.89 -2.33 -8.63
CA SER A 429 -18.00 -2.48 -9.58
C SER A 429 -19.01 -3.58 -9.23
N VAL A 430 -18.64 -4.56 -8.40
CA VAL A 430 -19.59 -5.57 -7.88
C VAL A 430 -20.73 -4.97 -7.06
N TYR A 431 -20.55 -3.75 -6.55
CA TYR A 431 -21.61 -3.01 -5.84
C TYR A 431 -22.68 -2.42 -6.79
N LEU A 432 -22.48 -2.49 -8.11
CA LEU A 432 -23.45 -2.09 -9.12
C LEU A 432 -24.39 -3.23 -9.52
N ASP A 433 -24.23 -4.41 -8.92
CA ASP A 433 -25.15 -5.54 -9.15
C ASP A 433 -26.58 -5.11 -8.82
N PRO A 434 -27.57 -5.29 -9.76
CA PRO A 434 -28.93 -4.79 -9.60
C PRO A 434 -29.66 -5.35 -8.36
N GLU A 435 -29.43 -6.64 -8.03
CA GLU A 435 -30.06 -7.26 -6.86
C GLU A 435 -29.49 -6.65 -5.56
N LEU A 436 -28.17 -6.48 -5.50
CA LEU A 436 -27.53 -5.83 -4.36
C LEU A 436 -28.00 -4.39 -4.21
N VAL A 437 -28.06 -3.62 -5.30
CA VAL A 437 -28.54 -2.23 -5.30
C VAL A 437 -29.98 -2.15 -4.77
N GLN A 438 -30.87 -3.02 -5.22
CA GLN A 438 -32.24 -3.07 -4.73
C GLN A 438 -32.29 -3.33 -3.22
N ARG A 439 -31.55 -4.31 -2.74
CA ARG A 439 -31.46 -4.69 -1.31
C ARG A 439 -30.88 -3.56 -0.45
N VAL A 440 -29.83 -2.89 -0.94
CA VAL A 440 -29.22 -1.74 -0.23
C VAL A 440 -30.18 -0.54 -0.19
N THR A 441 -30.89 -0.28 -1.31
CA THR A 441 -31.84 0.84 -1.37
C THR A 441 -33.02 0.64 -0.41
N ALA A 442 -33.49 -0.59 -0.22
CA ALA A 442 -34.51 -0.91 0.76
C ALA A 442 -34.10 -0.53 2.20
N GLN A 443 -32.79 -0.65 2.55
CA GLN A 443 -32.27 -0.25 3.87
C GLN A 443 -32.19 1.27 4.07
N THR A 444 -32.30 2.09 3.03
CA THR A 444 -32.29 3.56 3.17
C THR A 444 -33.62 4.13 3.64
N ASN A 445 -34.68 3.34 3.56
CA ASN A 445 -36.03 3.72 3.95
C ASN A 445 -36.39 3.27 5.39
N GLU A 446 -35.51 2.52 6.04
CA GLU A 446 -35.55 2.18 7.47
C GLU A 446 -34.60 3.09 8.27
#